data_33f51a6d1ae5d5e1fe90fe1d60f616ce
#
_entry.id   33f51a6d1ae5d5e1fe90fe1d60f616ce
#
_cell.length_a   1.000
_cell.length_b   1.000
_cell.length_c   1.000
_cell.angle_alpha   90.00
_cell.angle_beta   90.00
_cell.angle_gamma   90.00
#
_symmetry.space_group_name_H-M   'P 1'
#
loop_
_entity.id
_entity.type
_entity.pdbx_description
1 polymer ?
#
loop_
_entity_poly.entity_id
_entity_poly.type
_entity_poly.pdbx_seq_one_letter_code
_entity_poly.pdbx_strand_id
1 'polypeptide(L)'
;MSQRIPALVLVGVSVGVFATEFIRPVEAYVPLMAGQRARPLNGSFNNVPVLHSNQPEIVKGPGILVNTSPGSAIAAETNQPLKNATFTFNGEFGVHMHHKYYPQDSSKLGGRRARGLLTVAAIAINPGSTPVTLRFKKGSVKNSFEAPYHPNKLMGVKPLGPRPWNTGPGDATAVQILRGELDRKLSSKVIIPPNSRKVIVSTVLPARGIMNGLLHGTSDGPFEMAVIAAEETQDEQALIAVLDRGKLAPGRIYLNRIREIQSGQVFSRVAGVALGDEYKASIQHDLSQGSLHVPLTSTRKHHFGTRDIQVNQLSTRMLDSAVNNVGTYGVRFDVDLNLAGQGAHELVLSHPVASGRSQFTAFRGSIGIKTDKGYQEVHVGMRSGQSLSIADLDLKGGKNNPVTVSVVYPADATPGHLLSVVPVTQLAMLRQKEQMLEAARRAQAEAKARKVKPSVAPPAVNAKPVPEVRTATPVARPAPQPVRITAPPPPPLIAAPRGGPSVMPPAMIMPSRVNESLEQRYRDAIRAQQEWLRRLQGR
;
A
#
# COMPACT_ATOMS: atom_id res chain seq x y z
N MET A 1 0.07 88.92 -21.62
CA MET A 1 0.32 87.71 -22.40
C MET A 1 0.17 86.51 -21.47
N SER A 2 -0.97 85.85 -21.49
CA SER A 2 -1.33 84.74 -20.62
C SER A 2 -1.27 83.43 -21.39
N GLN A 3 -0.37 82.54 -21.05
CA GLN A 3 -0.32 81.15 -21.61
C GLN A 3 -1.14 80.24 -20.77
N ARG A 4 -2.16 79.64 -21.39
CA ARG A 4 -2.97 78.57 -20.81
C ARG A 4 -2.29 77.21 -21.03
N ILE A 5 -2.06 76.44 -19.96
CA ILE A 5 -1.59 75.06 -20.00
C ILE A 5 -2.83 74.11 -19.97
N PRO A 6 -2.94 73.13 -20.91
CA PRO A 6 -4.05 72.21 -20.87
C PRO A 6 -3.85 71.09 -19.79
N ALA A 7 -4.93 70.80 -19.07
CA ALA A 7 -4.99 69.75 -18.08
C ALA A 7 -4.94 68.36 -18.74
N LEU A 8 -3.98 67.53 -18.30
CA LEU A 8 -3.85 66.12 -18.67
C LEU A 8 -4.75 65.30 -17.76
N VAL A 9 -5.79 64.68 -18.31
CA VAL A 9 -6.66 63.74 -17.58
C VAL A 9 -5.95 62.38 -17.53
N LEU A 10 -5.48 61.99 -16.31
CA LEU A 10 -4.93 60.66 -16.04
C LEU A 10 -6.10 59.72 -15.78
N VAL A 11 -6.40 58.82 -16.75
CA VAL A 11 -7.29 57.68 -16.54
C VAL A 11 -6.51 56.60 -15.81
N GLY A 12 -6.80 56.46 -14.51
CA GLY A 12 -6.24 55.40 -13.69
C GLY A 12 -6.90 54.03 -14.02
N VAL A 13 -6.17 53.16 -14.70
CA VAL A 13 -6.55 51.74 -14.84
C VAL A 13 -6.16 51.03 -13.58
N SER A 14 -7.14 50.77 -12.71
CA SER A 14 -6.98 49.90 -11.55
C SER A 14 -6.88 48.45 -12.04
N VAL A 15 -5.66 47.91 -12.10
CA VAL A 15 -5.42 46.49 -12.27
C VAL A 15 -5.78 45.82 -10.93
N GLY A 16 -6.97 45.23 -10.89
CA GLY A 16 -7.38 44.37 -9.79
C GLY A 16 -6.47 43.12 -9.74
N VAL A 17 -5.54 43.10 -8.81
CA VAL A 17 -4.78 41.90 -8.48
C VAL A 17 -5.78 40.91 -7.82
N PHE A 18 -6.35 40.01 -8.63
CA PHE A 18 -7.01 38.83 -8.08
C PHE A 18 -5.93 37.99 -7.39
N ALA A 19 -5.81 38.16 -6.09
CA ALA A 19 -5.12 37.19 -5.25
C ALA A 19 -5.82 35.85 -5.43
N THR A 20 -5.26 34.98 -6.27
CA THR A 20 -5.60 33.56 -6.24
C THR A 20 -5.17 33.06 -4.87
N GLU A 21 -6.11 33.03 -3.94
CA GLU A 21 -5.94 32.25 -2.73
C GLU A 21 -5.67 30.81 -3.16
N PHE A 22 -4.38 30.44 -3.10
CA PHE A 22 -4.01 29.03 -3.13
C PHE A 22 -4.76 28.37 -1.97
N ILE A 23 -5.85 27.66 -2.26
CA ILE A 23 -6.54 26.78 -1.33
C ILE A 23 -5.48 25.77 -0.90
N ARG A 24 -4.79 26.06 0.20
CA ARG A 24 -3.92 25.09 0.87
C ARG A 24 -4.80 23.90 1.17
N PRO A 25 -4.41 22.68 0.79
CA PRO A 25 -5.17 21.50 1.21
C PRO A 25 -5.27 21.56 2.73
N VAL A 26 -6.49 21.67 3.24
CA VAL A 26 -6.76 21.60 4.67
C VAL A 26 -6.27 20.24 5.11
N GLU A 27 -5.15 20.20 5.83
CA GLU A 27 -4.69 18.98 6.49
C GLU A 27 -5.79 18.55 7.43
N ALA A 28 -6.36 17.37 7.18
CA ALA A 28 -7.36 16.80 8.07
C ALA A 28 -6.66 16.44 9.38
N TYR A 29 -6.70 17.34 10.36
CA TYR A 29 -6.17 17.09 11.70
C TYR A 29 -6.88 15.91 12.33
N VAL A 30 -6.10 15.04 12.96
CA VAL A 30 -6.66 13.96 13.77
C VAL A 30 -7.42 14.61 14.93
N PRO A 31 -8.71 14.24 15.17
CA PRO A 31 -9.52 14.86 16.24
C PRO A 31 -8.87 14.81 17.63
N LEU A 32 -7.99 13.82 17.85
CA LEU A 32 -7.22 13.66 19.09
C LEU A 32 -6.33 14.87 19.40
N MET A 33 -5.85 15.58 18.38
CA MET A 33 -4.96 16.74 18.56
C MET A 33 -5.67 18.02 19.04
N ALA A 34 -6.98 18.04 19.10
CA ALA A 34 -7.84 19.20 19.37
C ALA A 34 -7.12 20.42 20.01
N GLY A 35 -6.71 21.38 19.19
CA GLY A 35 -6.04 22.61 19.62
C GLY A 35 -4.52 22.47 19.93
N GLN A 36 -3.94 21.28 19.81
CA GLN A 36 -2.52 21.02 20.01
C GLN A 36 -1.76 20.90 18.68
N ARG A 37 -0.46 21.05 18.71
CA ARG A 37 0.42 20.89 17.55
C ARG A 37 1.23 19.60 17.67
N ALA A 38 1.42 18.91 16.54
CA ALA A 38 2.40 17.84 16.48
C ALA A 38 3.83 18.42 16.57
N ARG A 39 4.74 17.64 17.15
CA ARG A 39 6.17 17.94 17.24
C ARG A 39 6.91 17.08 16.22
N PRO A 40 7.94 17.62 15.53
CA PRO A 40 8.79 16.82 14.66
C PRO A 40 9.60 15.81 15.47
N LEU A 41 9.83 14.63 14.93
CA LEU A 41 10.75 13.63 15.51
C LEU A 41 12.20 13.99 15.27
N ASN A 42 12.51 14.64 14.13
CA ASN A 42 13.86 15.02 13.71
C ASN A 42 14.86 13.84 13.77
N GLY A 43 14.40 12.64 13.44
CA GLY A 43 15.23 11.45 13.37
C GLY A 43 16.01 11.36 12.06
N SER A 44 16.74 10.27 11.89
CA SER A 44 17.56 10.01 10.71
C SER A 44 17.47 8.56 10.24
N PHE A 45 17.59 8.37 8.93
CA PHE A 45 17.82 7.07 8.34
C PHE A 45 19.31 6.70 8.48
N ASN A 46 19.58 5.40 8.61
CA ASN A 46 20.93 4.88 8.40
C ASN A 46 21.27 4.87 6.90
N ASN A 47 22.50 4.45 6.55
CA ASN A 47 23.01 4.46 5.18
C ASN A 47 23.02 3.07 4.51
N VAL A 48 22.30 2.09 5.06
CA VAL A 48 22.27 0.74 4.48
C VAL A 48 21.52 0.77 3.15
N PRO A 49 22.15 0.34 2.03
CA PRO A 49 21.46 0.27 0.75
C PRO A 49 20.46 -0.89 0.74
N VAL A 50 19.23 -0.60 0.32
CA VAL A 50 18.12 -1.54 0.23
C VAL A 50 17.65 -1.65 -1.21
N LEU A 51 17.70 -2.85 -1.79
CA LEU A 51 17.03 -3.12 -3.06
C LEU A 51 15.51 -3.20 -2.84
N HIS A 52 14.77 -2.31 -3.47
CA HIS A 52 13.31 -2.32 -3.49
C HIS A 52 12.80 -2.87 -4.81
N SER A 53 11.97 -3.91 -4.74
CA SER A 53 11.23 -4.49 -5.86
C SER A 53 9.73 -4.41 -5.60
N ASN A 54 9.10 -3.33 -6.08
CA ASN A 54 7.67 -3.05 -5.94
C ASN A 54 7.11 -2.37 -7.21
N GLN A 55 7.85 -2.31 -8.31
CA GLN A 55 7.37 -1.89 -9.62
C GLN A 55 7.73 -2.97 -10.66
N PRO A 56 6.76 -3.66 -11.23
CA PRO A 56 5.32 -3.53 -11.01
C PRO A 56 4.88 -4.15 -9.68
N GLU A 57 3.95 -3.51 -8.95
CA GLU A 57 3.29 -4.17 -7.81
C GLU A 57 2.40 -5.32 -8.28
N ILE A 58 1.66 -5.09 -9.38
CA ILE A 58 0.82 -6.09 -10.01
C ILE A 58 1.58 -6.70 -11.18
N VAL A 59 2.20 -7.84 -10.94
CA VAL A 59 2.87 -8.63 -11.97
C VAL A 59 1.82 -9.38 -12.80
N LYS A 60 1.96 -9.35 -14.12
CA LYS A 60 1.01 -9.99 -15.05
C LYS A 60 1.56 -11.23 -15.75
N GLY A 61 2.86 -11.47 -15.63
CA GLY A 61 3.57 -12.60 -16.24
C GLY A 61 5.06 -12.59 -15.88
N PRO A 62 5.84 -13.55 -16.39
CA PRO A 62 7.26 -13.67 -16.11
C PRO A 62 8.09 -12.53 -16.72
N GLY A 63 9.25 -12.27 -16.13
CA GLY A 63 10.24 -11.30 -16.56
C GLY A 63 11.00 -10.67 -15.40
N ILE A 64 11.89 -9.72 -15.71
CA ILE A 64 12.68 -8.99 -14.73
C ILE A 64 11.80 -7.95 -14.04
N LEU A 65 11.84 -7.90 -12.72
CA LEU A 65 11.12 -6.92 -11.89
C LEU A 65 11.99 -5.70 -11.61
N VAL A 66 13.23 -5.94 -11.14
CA VAL A 66 14.26 -4.93 -10.96
C VAL A 66 15.63 -5.57 -11.21
N ASN A 67 16.58 -4.81 -11.74
CA ASN A 67 17.97 -5.25 -11.94
C ASN A 67 18.92 -4.10 -11.61
N THR A 68 19.98 -4.39 -10.85
CA THR A 68 21.03 -3.42 -10.53
C THR A 68 22.30 -3.59 -11.38
N SER A 69 22.39 -4.59 -12.25
CA SER A 69 23.48 -4.70 -13.21
C SER A 69 23.43 -3.56 -14.24
N PRO A 70 24.57 -3.12 -14.78
CA PRO A 70 24.60 -2.17 -15.89
C PRO A 70 23.73 -2.61 -17.07
N GLY A 71 23.22 -1.64 -17.85
CA GLY A 71 22.45 -1.92 -19.05
C GLY A 71 20.97 -1.59 -18.95
N SER A 72 20.16 -2.27 -19.76
CA SER A 72 18.72 -2.04 -19.90
C SER A 72 18.01 -3.36 -20.16
N ALA A 73 16.72 -3.39 -19.86
CA ALA A 73 15.83 -4.50 -20.20
C ALA A 73 14.60 -3.99 -20.97
N ILE A 74 14.02 -4.83 -21.82
CA ILE A 74 12.94 -4.44 -22.74
C ILE A 74 11.59 -4.51 -22.00
N ALA A 75 10.86 -3.41 -21.97
CA ALA A 75 9.51 -3.35 -21.39
C ALA A 75 8.51 -4.11 -22.27
N ALA A 76 7.72 -5.00 -21.66
CA ALA A 76 6.76 -5.83 -22.38
C ALA A 76 5.62 -5.01 -23.01
N GLU A 77 5.23 -3.88 -22.40
CA GLU A 77 4.12 -3.05 -22.84
C GLU A 77 4.46 -2.13 -24.04
N THR A 78 5.71 -1.70 -24.14
CA THR A 78 6.13 -0.70 -25.12
C THR A 78 7.19 -1.19 -26.10
N ASN A 79 7.77 -2.36 -25.82
CA ASN A 79 8.94 -2.90 -26.55
C ASN A 79 10.15 -1.94 -26.58
N GLN A 80 10.25 -1.04 -25.60
CA GLN A 80 11.33 -0.07 -25.47
C GLN A 80 12.28 -0.47 -24.34
N PRO A 81 13.60 -0.18 -24.46
CA PRO A 81 14.55 -0.40 -23.39
C PRO A 81 14.31 0.56 -22.23
N LEU A 82 14.28 0.02 -21.03
CA LEU A 82 14.33 0.77 -19.78
C LEU A 82 15.67 0.55 -19.09
N LYS A 83 16.35 1.64 -18.75
CA LYS A 83 17.62 1.59 -18.02
C LYS A 83 17.44 0.91 -16.67
N ASN A 84 18.36 0.01 -16.33
CA ASN A 84 18.43 -0.66 -15.05
C ASN A 84 18.74 0.32 -13.90
N ALA A 85 18.45 -0.10 -12.67
CA ALA A 85 18.80 0.61 -11.44
C ALA A 85 20.25 0.33 -11.03
N THR A 86 21.22 0.65 -11.88
CA THR A 86 22.62 0.26 -11.72
C THR A 86 23.16 0.61 -10.34
N PHE A 87 23.58 -0.40 -9.58
CA PHE A 87 24.14 -0.27 -8.24
C PHE A 87 24.96 -1.50 -7.85
N THR A 88 26.11 -1.28 -7.23
CA THR A 88 26.97 -2.32 -6.66
C THR A 88 26.88 -2.29 -5.15
N PHE A 89 26.42 -3.37 -4.54
CA PHE A 89 26.38 -3.56 -3.09
C PHE A 89 27.75 -4.02 -2.59
N ASN A 90 28.13 -3.56 -1.39
CA ASN A 90 29.32 -4.02 -0.68
C ASN A 90 29.15 -3.72 0.82
N GLY A 91 29.37 -4.70 1.69
CA GLY A 91 29.11 -4.59 3.12
C GLY A 91 27.63 -4.83 3.50
N GLU A 92 27.04 -4.01 4.36
CA GLU A 92 25.64 -4.17 4.78
C GLU A 92 24.68 -3.86 3.63
N PHE A 93 23.60 -4.65 3.54
CA PHE A 93 22.55 -4.46 2.53
C PHE A 93 21.20 -4.99 3.00
N GLY A 94 20.13 -4.45 2.41
CA GLY A 94 18.76 -4.92 2.56
C GLY A 94 18.11 -5.29 1.24
N VAL A 95 17.03 -6.08 1.31
CA VAL A 95 16.14 -6.39 0.18
C VAL A 95 14.69 -6.26 0.65
N HIS A 96 13.90 -5.51 -0.10
CA HIS A 96 12.44 -5.43 0.05
C HIS A 96 11.77 -5.85 -1.25
N MET A 97 10.89 -6.85 -1.19
CA MET A 97 10.09 -7.31 -2.32
C MET A 97 8.61 -7.28 -1.93
N HIS A 98 7.75 -6.71 -2.79
CA HIS A 98 6.30 -6.75 -2.61
C HIS A 98 5.60 -6.82 -3.97
N HIS A 99 4.98 -7.95 -4.27
CA HIS A 99 4.31 -8.18 -5.54
C HIS A 99 2.98 -8.91 -5.36
N LYS A 100 2.04 -8.59 -6.26
CA LYS A 100 0.74 -9.26 -6.44
C LYS A 100 0.71 -9.87 -7.83
N TYR A 101 0.10 -11.03 -7.99
CA TYR A 101 -0.03 -11.65 -9.31
C TYR A 101 -1.46 -11.57 -9.83
N TYR A 102 -1.61 -10.90 -10.97
CA TYR A 102 -2.85 -10.90 -11.75
C TYR A 102 -2.50 -11.25 -13.19
N PRO A 103 -2.58 -12.55 -13.57
CA PRO A 103 -2.20 -13.01 -14.91
C PRO A 103 -2.99 -12.30 -16.01
N GLN A 104 -2.34 -12.06 -17.15
CA GLN A 104 -3.00 -11.58 -18.36
C GLN A 104 -3.99 -12.60 -18.88
N ASP A 105 -3.61 -13.87 -18.84
CA ASP A 105 -4.48 -15.00 -19.17
C ASP A 105 -5.48 -15.25 -18.05
N SER A 106 -6.75 -14.96 -18.32
CA SER A 106 -7.83 -15.14 -17.36
C SER A 106 -8.06 -16.59 -16.96
N SER A 107 -7.67 -17.58 -17.79
CA SER A 107 -7.75 -19.01 -17.47
C SER A 107 -6.89 -19.36 -16.25
N LYS A 108 -5.75 -18.69 -16.08
CA LYS A 108 -4.87 -18.81 -14.91
C LYS A 108 -5.48 -18.23 -13.62
N LEU A 109 -6.58 -17.48 -13.70
CA LEU A 109 -7.29 -16.99 -12.52
C LEU A 109 -8.12 -18.08 -11.84
N GLY A 110 -8.47 -19.17 -12.53
CA GLY A 110 -9.06 -20.43 -12.11
C GLY A 110 -10.05 -20.39 -10.95
N GLY A 111 -10.83 -21.48 -10.81
CA GLY A 111 -11.64 -21.75 -9.62
C GLY A 111 -10.78 -22.03 -8.37
N ARG A 112 -11.41 -22.47 -7.27
CA ARG A 112 -10.77 -22.68 -5.97
C ARG A 112 -9.54 -23.62 -5.96
N ARG A 113 -9.31 -24.44 -7.00
CA ARG A 113 -8.28 -25.51 -6.99
C ARG A 113 -7.16 -25.36 -8.03
N ALA A 114 -7.29 -24.50 -9.05
CA ALA A 114 -6.30 -24.37 -10.12
C ALA A 114 -5.97 -22.87 -10.32
N ARG A 115 -5.11 -22.32 -9.47
CA ARG A 115 -4.59 -20.97 -9.65
C ARG A 115 -3.26 -21.04 -10.36
N GLY A 116 -3.03 -20.20 -11.39
CA GLY A 116 -1.72 -20.02 -11.96
C GLY A 116 -0.73 -19.54 -10.90
N LEU A 117 0.50 -20.00 -11.02
CA LEU A 117 1.58 -19.67 -10.11
C LEU A 117 2.72 -19.00 -10.89
N LEU A 118 3.40 -18.04 -10.25
CA LEU A 118 4.74 -17.60 -10.62
C LEU A 118 5.69 -17.94 -9.50
N THR A 119 6.97 -18.09 -9.83
CA THR A 119 8.06 -18.07 -8.85
C THR A 119 8.71 -16.70 -8.90
N VAL A 120 8.75 -15.99 -7.77
CA VAL A 120 9.54 -14.75 -7.62
C VAL A 120 10.83 -15.10 -6.93
N ALA A 121 11.95 -14.66 -7.49
CA ALA A 121 13.29 -14.93 -6.95
C ALA A 121 14.15 -13.67 -6.91
N ALA A 122 14.96 -13.55 -5.87
CA ALA A 122 16.07 -12.60 -5.82
C ALA A 122 17.37 -13.35 -6.18
N ILE A 123 18.14 -12.76 -7.06
CA ILE A 123 19.36 -13.31 -7.64
C ILE A 123 20.50 -12.36 -7.29
N ALA A 124 21.54 -12.87 -6.66
CA ALA A 124 22.81 -12.18 -6.49
C ALA A 124 23.71 -12.45 -7.70
N ILE A 125 24.43 -11.44 -8.13
CA ILE A 125 25.28 -11.46 -9.34
C ILE A 125 26.67 -11.02 -8.92
N ASN A 126 27.66 -11.85 -9.16
CA ASN A 126 29.06 -11.54 -8.91
C ASN A 126 29.77 -11.37 -10.26
N PRO A 127 30.00 -10.13 -10.74
CA PRO A 127 30.75 -9.89 -11.96
C PRO A 127 32.26 -9.96 -11.76
N GLY A 128 32.73 -10.09 -10.51
CA GLY A 128 34.15 -10.10 -10.14
C GLY A 128 34.82 -11.46 -10.32
N SER A 129 36.16 -11.47 -10.21
CA SER A 129 37.01 -12.66 -10.35
C SER A 129 37.21 -13.43 -9.03
N THR A 130 36.69 -12.93 -7.90
CA THR A 130 36.78 -13.58 -6.58
C THR A 130 35.39 -13.98 -6.08
N PRO A 131 35.28 -15.08 -5.31
CA PRO A 131 34.00 -15.43 -4.70
C PRO A 131 33.51 -14.34 -3.75
N VAL A 132 32.20 -14.13 -3.66
CA VAL A 132 31.55 -13.22 -2.70
C VAL A 132 30.66 -14.03 -1.77
N THR A 133 30.79 -13.82 -0.46
CA THR A 133 29.95 -14.46 0.55
C THR A 133 28.92 -13.47 1.09
N LEU A 134 27.65 -13.84 0.96
CA LEU A 134 26.56 -13.14 1.63
C LEU A 134 26.21 -13.83 2.95
N ARG A 135 26.02 -13.06 4.01
CA ARG A 135 25.60 -13.54 5.34
C ARG A 135 24.33 -12.81 5.75
N PHE A 136 23.24 -13.56 5.96
CA PHE A 136 21.95 -13.01 6.36
C PHE A 136 21.80 -13.09 7.88
N LYS A 137 21.54 -11.94 8.52
CA LYS A 137 21.35 -11.81 9.97
C LYS A 137 19.87 -11.98 10.35
N LYS A 138 18.99 -11.37 9.58
CA LYS A 138 17.53 -11.42 9.73
C LYS A 138 16.88 -11.44 8.35
N GLY A 139 15.74 -12.08 8.22
CA GLY A 139 15.06 -12.15 6.93
C GLY A 139 13.81 -13.01 6.97
N SER A 140 12.84 -12.64 6.16
CA SER A 140 11.61 -13.40 5.99
C SER A 140 11.06 -13.21 4.58
N VAL A 141 10.54 -14.29 4.01
CA VAL A 141 9.80 -14.27 2.75
C VAL A 141 8.53 -15.09 2.91
N LYS A 142 7.37 -14.46 2.71
CA LYS A 142 6.05 -15.09 2.83
C LYS A 142 5.20 -14.81 1.60
N ASN A 143 4.33 -15.76 1.30
CA ASN A 143 3.28 -15.60 0.31
C ASN A 143 1.89 -15.83 0.93
N SER A 144 0.83 -15.62 0.16
CA SER A 144 -0.55 -15.75 0.65
C SER A 144 -0.96 -17.17 1.05
N PHE A 145 -0.19 -18.21 0.73
CA PHE A 145 -0.41 -19.57 1.24
C PHE A 145 0.16 -19.74 2.64
N GLU A 146 1.35 -19.19 2.87
CA GLU A 146 2.08 -19.29 4.15
C GLU A 146 1.55 -18.33 5.21
N ALA A 147 1.11 -17.16 4.78
CA ALA A 147 0.57 -16.11 5.64
C ALA A 147 -0.75 -15.57 5.05
N PRO A 148 -1.85 -16.34 5.14
CA PRO A 148 -3.15 -15.89 4.67
C PRO A 148 -3.65 -14.70 5.49
N TYR A 149 -4.38 -13.79 4.85
CA TYR A 149 -4.98 -12.65 5.52
C TYR A 149 -6.43 -12.96 5.95
N HIS A 150 -6.71 -12.81 7.23
CA HIS A 150 -8.05 -13.01 7.80
C HIS A 150 -8.65 -11.68 8.31
N PRO A 151 -9.30 -10.88 7.43
CA PRO A 151 -9.69 -9.50 7.72
C PRO A 151 -10.60 -9.34 8.95
N ASN A 152 -11.53 -10.26 9.16
CA ASN A 152 -12.53 -10.14 10.23
C ASN A 152 -11.94 -10.32 11.65
N LYS A 153 -10.73 -10.88 11.77
CA LYS A 153 -10.09 -11.14 13.07
C LYS A 153 -9.01 -10.12 13.41
N LEU A 154 -8.69 -9.18 12.49
CA LEU A 154 -7.48 -8.37 12.55
C LEU A 154 -7.73 -6.86 12.68
N MET A 155 -8.99 -6.42 12.79
CA MET A 155 -9.31 -5.01 13.09
C MET A 155 -9.21 -4.75 14.59
N GLY A 156 -8.78 -3.51 14.92
CA GLY A 156 -8.49 -3.11 16.29
C GLY A 156 -7.06 -3.46 16.72
N VAL A 157 -6.81 -3.43 18.01
CA VAL A 157 -5.52 -3.78 18.62
C VAL A 157 -5.63 -5.13 19.31
N LYS A 158 -4.65 -6.00 19.09
CA LYS A 158 -4.61 -7.35 19.65
C LYS A 158 -3.20 -7.71 20.06
N PRO A 159 -3.01 -8.44 21.16
CA PRO A 159 -1.72 -9.02 21.49
C PRO A 159 -1.21 -9.89 20.32
N LEU A 160 0.06 -9.77 20.01
CA LEU A 160 0.67 -10.56 18.96
C LEU A 160 1.11 -11.91 19.55
N GLY A 161 0.63 -12.98 18.95
CA GLY A 161 1.03 -14.33 19.36
C GLY A 161 2.43 -14.71 18.84
N PRO A 162 2.97 -15.87 19.26
CA PRO A 162 4.32 -16.30 18.87
C PRO A 162 4.46 -16.59 17.37
N ARG A 163 3.36 -16.89 16.67
CA ARG A 163 3.35 -17.18 15.23
C ARG A 163 2.19 -16.47 14.52
N PRO A 164 2.30 -15.16 14.26
CA PRO A 164 1.19 -14.35 13.73
C PRO A 164 1.04 -14.48 12.20
N TRP A 165 1.16 -15.68 11.65
CA TRP A 165 1.16 -15.90 10.20
C TRP A 165 -0.21 -15.71 9.52
N ASN A 166 -1.25 -15.34 10.25
CA ASN A 166 -2.59 -15.05 9.72
C ASN A 166 -2.81 -13.56 9.41
N THR A 167 -1.76 -12.73 9.49
CA THR A 167 -1.84 -11.28 9.36
C THR A 167 -1.55 -10.77 7.95
N GLY A 168 -1.35 -11.68 7.00
CA GLY A 168 -0.94 -11.40 5.63
C GLY A 168 0.58 -11.40 5.45
N PRO A 169 1.08 -11.59 4.20
CA PRO A 169 2.51 -11.71 3.92
C PRO A 169 3.31 -10.48 4.35
N GLY A 170 2.74 -9.28 4.18
CA GLY A 170 3.39 -8.01 4.52
C GLY A 170 3.71 -7.91 6.00
N ASP A 171 2.72 -8.11 6.88
CA ASP A 171 2.93 -8.05 8.33
C ASP A 171 3.74 -9.24 8.84
N ALA A 172 3.48 -10.45 8.36
CA ALA A 172 4.20 -11.64 8.79
C ALA A 172 5.71 -11.55 8.53
N THR A 173 6.15 -10.93 7.41
CA THR A 173 7.57 -10.65 7.16
C THR A 173 8.09 -9.53 8.04
N ALA A 174 7.31 -8.46 8.24
CA ALA A 174 7.68 -7.33 9.08
C ALA A 174 7.91 -7.76 10.54
N VAL A 175 7.07 -8.65 11.09
CA VAL A 175 7.22 -9.19 12.45
C VAL A 175 8.52 -9.96 12.62
N GLN A 176 8.90 -10.81 11.66
CA GLN A 176 10.16 -11.56 11.77
C GLN A 176 11.38 -10.62 11.76
N ILE A 177 11.35 -9.58 10.93
CA ILE A 177 12.41 -8.55 10.93
C ILE A 177 12.39 -7.75 12.24
N LEU A 178 11.23 -7.39 12.77
CA LEU A 178 11.10 -6.69 14.05
C LEU A 178 11.71 -7.49 15.19
N ARG A 179 11.53 -8.82 15.19
CA ARG A 179 12.10 -9.76 16.17
C ARG A 179 13.56 -10.12 15.92
N GLY A 180 14.15 -9.69 14.81
CA GLY A 180 15.53 -10.05 14.42
C GLY A 180 15.68 -11.50 13.98
N GLU A 181 14.60 -12.15 13.54
CA GLU A 181 14.57 -13.55 13.15
C GLU A 181 15.01 -13.76 11.70
N LEU A 182 15.66 -14.89 11.43
CA LEU A 182 15.88 -15.42 10.09
C LEU A 182 14.92 -16.59 9.86
N ASP A 183 14.09 -16.50 8.81
CA ASP A 183 13.17 -17.57 8.42
C ASP A 183 13.94 -18.87 8.14
N ARG A 184 13.50 -19.99 8.69
CA ARG A 184 14.17 -21.31 8.56
C ARG A 184 14.36 -21.79 7.14
N LYS A 185 13.57 -21.30 6.19
CA LYS A 185 13.72 -21.62 4.75
C LYS A 185 14.82 -20.80 4.05
N LEU A 186 15.37 -19.80 4.72
CA LEU A 186 16.44 -18.97 4.21
C LEU A 186 17.79 -19.50 4.68
N SER A 187 18.77 -19.54 3.76
CA SER A 187 20.15 -19.84 4.12
C SER A 187 20.76 -18.64 4.85
N SER A 188 21.44 -18.87 5.98
CA SER A 188 22.20 -17.82 6.68
C SER A 188 23.48 -17.42 5.94
N LYS A 189 23.96 -18.25 4.99
CA LYS A 189 25.16 -18.02 4.20
C LYS A 189 24.96 -18.48 2.76
N VAL A 190 25.31 -17.62 1.80
CA VAL A 190 25.33 -17.93 0.38
C VAL A 190 26.68 -17.50 -0.20
N ILE A 191 27.33 -18.37 -0.96
CA ILE A 191 28.58 -18.08 -1.68
C ILE A 191 28.23 -17.94 -3.16
N ILE A 192 28.65 -16.84 -3.76
CA ILE A 192 28.51 -16.55 -5.19
C ILE A 192 29.88 -16.73 -5.82
N PRO A 193 30.09 -17.76 -6.66
CA PRO A 193 31.35 -17.96 -7.33
C PRO A 193 31.75 -16.76 -8.22
N PRO A 194 33.01 -16.65 -8.66
CA PRO A 194 33.43 -15.65 -9.62
C PRO A 194 32.62 -15.71 -10.92
N ASN A 195 32.33 -14.53 -11.51
CA ASN A 195 31.62 -14.41 -12.79
C ASN A 195 30.34 -15.24 -12.86
N SER A 196 29.58 -15.29 -11.74
CA SER A 196 28.42 -16.17 -11.64
C SER A 196 27.21 -15.46 -11.00
N ARG A 197 26.09 -16.18 -11.05
CA ARG A 197 24.80 -15.76 -10.46
C ARG A 197 24.31 -16.85 -9.52
N LYS A 198 23.63 -16.46 -8.44
CA LYS A 198 23.09 -17.39 -7.45
C LYS A 198 21.72 -16.92 -6.99
N VAL A 199 20.73 -17.81 -6.98
CA VAL A 199 19.44 -17.52 -6.33
C VAL A 199 19.65 -17.47 -4.82
N ILE A 200 19.34 -16.33 -4.21
CA ILE A 200 19.45 -16.14 -2.75
C ILE A 200 18.15 -16.45 -2.02
N VAL A 201 17.02 -16.28 -2.71
CA VAL A 201 15.69 -16.62 -2.20
C VAL A 201 14.71 -16.77 -3.36
N SER A 202 13.78 -17.71 -3.22
CA SER A 202 12.61 -17.83 -4.10
C SER A 202 11.34 -18.13 -3.30
N THR A 203 10.20 -17.73 -3.85
CA THR A 203 8.89 -18.03 -3.28
C THR A 203 7.82 -18.07 -4.38
N VAL A 204 6.80 -18.87 -4.16
CA VAL A 204 5.65 -18.94 -5.05
C VAL A 204 4.78 -17.71 -4.88
N LEU A 205 4.30 -17.15 -5.99
CA LEU A 205 3.33 -16.05 -6.03
C LEU A 205 2.05 -16.53 -6.72
N PRO A 206 1.00 -16.87 -5.97
CA PRO A 206 -0.24 -17.38 -6.54
C PRO A 206 -1.06 -16.27 -7.21
N ALA A 207 -1.80 -16.62 -8.25
CA ALA A 207 -2.76 -15.72 -8.88
C ALA A 207 -3.74 -15.16 -7.83
N ARG A 208 -3.99 -13.84 -7.88
CA ARG A 208 -4.71 -13.05 -6.86
C ARG A 208 -4.07 -13.09 -5.47
N GLY A 209 -2.86 -13.60 -5.36
CA GLY A 209 -2.09 -13.62 -4.13
C GLY A 209 -1.06 -12.50 -4.05
N ILE A 210 -0.40 -12.46 -2.92
CA ILE A 210 0.66 -11.52 -2.59
C ILE A 210 1.88 -12.33 -2.15
N MET A 211 3.09 -11.85 -2.47
CA MET A 211 4.32 -12.22 -1.78
C MET A 211 4.95 -10.97 -1.18
N ASN A 212 5.62 -11.14 -0.07
CA ASN A 212 6.46 -10.12 0.54
C ASN A 212 7.76 -10.74 1.02
N GLY A 213 8.87 -10.01 0.86
CA GLY A 213 10.18 -10.43 1.31
C GLY A 213 10.94 -9.25 1.91
N LEU A 214 11.55 -9.49 3.05
CA LEU A 214 12.46 -8.57 3.73
C LEU A 214 13.70 -9.34 4.14
N LEU A 215 14.88 -8.88 3.70
CA LEU A 215 16.16 -9.49 4.04
C LEU A 215 17.13 -8.40 4.50
N HIS A 216 18.00 -8.74 5.45
CA HIS A 216 19.12 -7.91 5.86
C HIS A 216 20.35 -8.79 6.04
N GLY A 217 21.44 -8.40 5.40
CA GLY A 217 22.68 -9.16 5.36
C GLY A 217 23.91 -8.31 5.20
N THR A 218 25.03 -8.99 5.10
CA THR A 218 26.35 -8.40 4.82
C THR A 218 27.03 -9.19 3.72
N SER A 219 27.82 -8.53 2.88
CA SER A 219 28.73 -9.16 1.91
C SER A 219 30.16 -8.90 2.28
N ASP A 220 31.07 -9.81 1.91
CA ASP A 220 32.52 -9.65 2.05
C ASP A 220 33.18 -9.13 0.75
N GLY A 221 32.38 -8.79 -0.27
CA GLY A 221 32.86 -8.24 -1.53
C GLY A 221 31.73 -7.61 -2.34
N PRO A 222 32.07 -6.94 -3.45
CA PRO A 222 31.10 -6.26 -4.31
C PRO A 222 30.23 -7.26 -5.08
N PHE A 223 28.92 -6.96 -5.19
CA PHE A 223 27.96 -7.75 -5.96
C PHE A 223 26.79 -6.89 -6.43
N GLU A 224 26.01 -7.42 -7.35
CA GLU A 224 24.80 -6.82 -7.88
C GLU A 224 23.60 -7.72 -7.58
N MET A 225 22.40 -7.21 -7.75
CA MET A 225 21.17 -7.98 -7.51
C MET A 225 20.14 -7.77 -8.60
N ALA A 226 19.33 -8.81 -8.81
CA ALA A 226 18.10 -8.70 -9.58
C ALA A 226 16.96 -9.42 -8.87
N VAL A 227 15.72 -8.95 -9.09
CA VAL A 227 14.50 -9.68 -8.74
C VAL A 227 13.75 -10.01 -10.01
N ILE A 228 13.32 -11.26 -10.13
CA ILE A 228 12.62 -11.78 -11.31
C ILE A 228 11.30 -12.45 -10.91
N ALA A 229 10.39 -12.56 -11.87
CA ALA A 229 9.29 -13.50 -11.86
C ALA A 229 9.47 -14.52 -13.00
N ALA A 230 9.35 -15.80 -12.69
CA ALA A 230 9.41 -16.89 -13.66
C ALA A 230 8.07 -17.64 -13.68
N GLU A 231 7.80 -18.45 -14.72
CA GLU A 231 6.80 -19.51 -14.59
C GLU A 231 7.18 -20.42 -13.42
N GLU A 232 6.21 -21.10 -12.84
CA GLU A 232 6.43 -21.93 -11.66
C GLU A 232 7.57 -22.93 -11.85
N THR A 233 8.64 -22.74 -11.09
CA THR A 233 9.82 -23.60 -11.10
C THR A 233 10.61 -23.49 -9.80
N GLN A 234 11.33 -24.55 -9.45
CA GLN A 234 12.35 -24.57 -8.39
C GLN A 234 13.76 -24.69 -8.97
N ASP A 235 13.89 -24.83 -10.29
CA ASP A 235 15.17 -24.94 -10.96
C ASP A 235 15.88 -23.57 -10.98
N GLU A 236 17.05 -23.52 -10.35
CA GLU A 236 17.87 -22.32 -10.26
C GLU A 236 18.29 -21.80 -11.64
N GLN A 237 18.63 -22.69 -12.57
CA GLN A 237 19.07 -22.30 -13.91
C GLN A 237 17.91 -21.69 -14.71
N ALA A 238 16.71 -22.25 -14.57
CA ALA A 238 15.51 -21.70 -15.20
C ALA A 238 15.17 -20.30 -14.65
N LEU A 239 15.38 -20.07 -13.34
CA LEU A 239 15.20 -18.75 -12.70
C LEU A 239 16.24 -17.74 -13.22
N ILE A 240 17.52 -18.14 -13.29
CA ILE A 240 18.61 -17.28 -13.79
C ILE A 240 18.41 -16.94 -15.26
N ALA A 241 17.95 -17.88 -16.08
CA ALA A 241 17.70 -17.68 -17.51
C ALA A 241 16.66 -16.58 -17.81
N VAL A 242 15.84 -16.17 -16.83
CA VAL A 242 14.93 -15.02 -17.00
C VAL A 242 15.71 -13.72 -17.20
N LEU A 243 16.88 -13.57 -16.56
CA LEU A 243 17.74 -12.40 -16.75
C LEU A 243 18.32 -12.35 -18.16
N ASP A 244 18.71 -13.50 -18.70
CA ASP A 244 19.33 -13.59 -20.04
C ASP A 244 18.38 -13.22 -21.17
N ARG A 245 17.07 -13.39 -20.95
CA ARG A 245 16.04 -12.95 -21.91
C ARG A 245 15.96 -11.42 -22.04
N GLY A 246 16.47 -10.65 -21.08
CA GLY A 246 16.51 -9.20 -21.11
C GLY A 246 15.11 -8.53 -21.17
N LYS A 247 14.05 -9.23 -20.77
CA LYS A 247 12.66 -8.72 -20.82
C LYS A 247 12.13 -8.43 -19.42
N LEU A 248 11.50 -7.27 -19.28
CA LEU A 248 10.81 -6.89 -18.04
C LEU A 248 9.48 -7.64 -17.89
N ALA A 249 9.12 -7.93 -16.65
CA ALA A 249 7.81 -8.49 -16.34
C ALA A 249 6.70 -7.49 -16.70
N PRO A 250 5.59 -7.95 -17.34
CA PRO A 250 4.48 -7.08 -17.68
C PRO A 250 3.70 -6.64 -16.43
N GLY A 251 3.08 -5.44 -16.51
CA GLY A 251 2.33 -4.81 -15.42
C GLY A 251 2.86 -3.43 -15.02
N ARG A 252 3.82 -2.88 -15.75
CA ARG A 252 4.46 -1.59 -15.46
C ARG A 252 3.54 -0.41 -15.84
N ILE A 253 2.93 0.20 -14.84
CA ILE A 253 1.85 1.19 -15.01
C ILE A 253 2.32 2.62 -15.24
N TYR A 254 3.62 2.91 -15.09
CA TYR A 254 4.15 4.28 -15.16
C TYR A 254 4.92 4.60 -16.45
N LEU A 255 4.93 3.70 -17.43
CA LEU A 255 5.67 3.90 -18.69
C LEU A 255 5.22 5.13 -19.48
N ASN A 256 3.94 5.45 -19.42
CA ASN A 256 3.37 6.65 -20.06
C ASN A 256 3.49 7.91 -19.18
N ARG A 257 4.07 7.81 -17.97
CA ARG A 257 4.19 8.90 -17.00
C ARG A 257 5.64 9.21 -16.61
N ILE A 258 6.61 8.77 -17.40
CA ILE A 258 8.04 8.93 -17.11
C ILE A 258 8.42 10.41 -16.94
N ARG A 259 7.87 11.31 -17.76
CA ARG A 259 8.11 12.76 -17.63
C ARG A 259 7.65 13.32 -16.29
N GLU A 260 6.49 12.88 -15.81
CA GLU A 260 5.94 13.29 -14.52
C GLU A 260 6.79 12.75 -13.36
N ILE A 261 7.31 11.54 -13.49
CA ILE A 261 8.26 10.97 -12.52
C ILE A 261 9.55 11.79 -12.48
N GLN A 262 10.10 12.12 -13.64
CA GLN A 262 11.32 12.93 -13.76
C GLN A 262 11.15 14.35 -13.20
N SER A 263 9.95 14.94 -13.31
CA SER A 263 9.63 16.24 -12.71
C SER A 263 9.37 16.19 -11.20
N GLY A 264 9.55 15.02 -10.55
CA GLY A 264 9.43 14.87 -9.10
C GLY A 264 8.01 14.74 -8.58
N GLN A 265 7.01 14.44 -9.43
CA GLN A 265 5.67 14.09 -8.95
C GLN A 265 5.72 12.82 -8.09
N VAL A 266 4.82 12.76 -7.10
CA VAL A 266 4.81 11.66 -6.12
C VAL A 266 4.10 10.44 -6.69
N PHE A 267 4.85 9.35 -6.82
CA PHE A 267 4.38 8.01 -7.16
C PHE A 267 4.74 7.04 -6.02
N SER A 268 4.09 5.89 -5.96
CA SER A 268 4.22 4.95 -4.83
C SER A 268 4.84 3.59 -5.19
N ARG A 269 5.26 3.39 -6.44
CA ARG A 269 5.84 2.10 -6.89
C ARG A 269 7.33 2.25 -7.13
N VAL A 270 8.10 1.40 -6.49
CA VAL A 270 9.56 1.52 -6.39
C VAL A 270 10.25 0.32 -7.04
N ALA A 271 11.22 0.58 -7.89
CA ALA A 271 12.17 -0.40 -8.41
C ALA A 271 13.57 0.23 -8.46
N GLY A 272 14.41 -0.07 -7.49
CA GLY A 272 15.73 0.54 -7.36
C GLY A 272 16.31 0.40 -5.96
N VAL A 273 17.34 1.16 -5.65
CA VAL A 273 18.06 1.12 -4.38
C VAL A 273 17.82 2.40 -3.60
N ALA A 274 17.24 2.30 -2.41
CA ALA A 274 17.11 3.38 -1.45
C ALA A 274 18.17 3.24 -0.35
N LEU A 275 18.56 4.35 0.27
CA LEU A 275 19.43 4.34 1.45
C LEU A 275 18.58 4.40 2.71
N GLY A 276 18.83 3.50 3.64
CA GLY A 276 18.19 3.41 4.95
C GLY A 276 17.15 2.29 5.06
N ASP A 277 17.46 1.30 5.89
CA ASP A 277 16.53 0.27 6.35
C ASP A 277 16.06 0.51 7.80
N GLU A 278 16.67 1.49 8.50
CA GLU A 278 16.28 1.93 9.83
C GLU A 278 16.15 3.45 9.89
N TYR A 279 15.13 3.93 10.59
CA TYR A 279 14.91 5.31 11.01
C TYR A 279 14.89 5.36 12.52
N LYS A 280 15.77 6.18 13.12
CA LYS A 280 15.85 6.35 14.56
C LYS A 280 15.55 7.77 14.96
N ALA A 281 14.74 7.92 16.01
CA ALA A 281 14.42 9.21 16.61
C ALA A 281 14.33 9.09 18.12
N SER A 282 14.67 10.19 18.82
CA SER A 282 14.47 10.31 20.24
C SER A 282 13.86 11.67 20.56
N ILE A 283 12.85 11.70 21.43
CA ILE A 283 12.18 12.92 21.84
C ILE A 283 11.99 12.95 23.35
N GLN A 284 12.27 14.10 23.97
CA GLN A 284 11.94 14.37 25.35
C GLN A 284 10.67 15.22 25.42
N HIS A 285 9.74 14.88 26.30
CA HIS A 285 8.49 15.62 26.47
C HIS A 285 7.99 15.57 27.92
N ASP A 286 7.60 16.74 28.43
CA ASP A 286 6.91 16.88 29.70
C ASP A 286 5.39 16.94 29.45
N LEU A 287 4.69 15.91 29.89
CA LEU A 287 3.24 15.78 29.71
C LEU A 287 2.42 16.75 30.60
N SER A 288 3.06 17.44 31.54
CA SER A 288 2.42 18.58 32.24
C SER A 288 2.15 19.76 31.29
N GLN A 289 2.90 19.86 30.19
CA GLN A 289 2.70 20.86 29.13
C GLN A 289 1.62 20.45 28.11
N GLY A 290 1.01 19.28 28.26
CA GLY A 290 0.00 18.71 27.37
C GLY A 290 0.40 17.39 26.75
N SER A 291 -0.48 16.82 25.98
CA SER A 291 -0.26 15.55 25.28
C SER A 291 0.87 15.64 24.24
N LEU A 292 1.60 14.54 24.04
CA LEU A 292 2.60 14.43 22.99
C LEU A 292 1.93 13.89 21.70
N HIS A 293 2.23 14.55 20.58
CA HIS A 293 1.82 14.08 19.26
C HIS A 293 3.01 14.19 18.30
N VAL A 294 3.43 13.09 17.69
CA VAL A 294 4.54 13.05 16.73
C VAL A 294 4.13 12.33 15.44
N PRO A 295 4.54 12.85 14.26
CA PRO A 295 4.27 12.15 13.01
C PRO A 295 5.13 10.89 12.91
N LEU A 296 4.54 9.81 12.39
CA LEU A 296 5.21 8.56 12.08
C LEU A 296 4.99 8.23 10.60
N THR A 297 6.08 7.92 9.87
CA THR A 297 6.06 7.72 8.41
C THR A 297 5.47 8.92 7.65
N SER A 298 5.83 10.11 8.08
CA SER A 298 5.31 11.36 7.51
C SER A 298 5.80 11.58 6.09
N THR A 299 4.91 12.15 5.28
CA THR A 299 5.17 12.49 3.89
C THR A 299 4.90 13.98 3.66
N ARG A 300 5.25 14.50 2.49
CA ARG A 300 4.91 15.89 2.12
C ARG A 300 3.42 16.22 2.23
N LYS A 301 2.53 15.21 2.15
CA LYS A 301 1.07 15.38 2.25
C LYS A 301 0.54 15.15 3.66
N HIS A 302 1.25 14.40 4.49
CA HIS A 302 0.82 13.99 5.82
C HIS A 302 1.95 14.16 6.82
N HIS A 303 2.22 15.41 7.23
CA HIS A 303 3.28 15.76 8.18
C HIS A 303 2.74 16.54 9.40
N PHE A 304 1.41 16.66 9.55
CA PHE A 304 0.72 17.28 10.69
C PHE A 304 1.27 18.68 11.06
N GLY A 305 1.68 19.46 10.05
CA GLY A 305 2.23 20.81 10.23
C GLY A 305 3.71 20.86 10.68
N THR A 306 4.36 19.73 10.97
CA THR A 306 5.75 19.67 11.46
C THR A 306 6.80 19.94 10.39
N ARG A 307 6.48 19.67 9.12
CA ARG A 307 7.40 19.64 7.98
C ARG A 307 8.50 18.57 8.09
N ASP A 308 8.43 17.69 9.08
CA ASP A 308 9.33 16.54 9.26
C ASP A 308 8.93 15.45 8.24
N ILE A 309 9.78 15.20 7.24
CA ILE A 309 9.53 14.25 6.15
C ILE A 309 10.38 13.00 6.37
N GLN A 310 9.70 11.88 6.63
CA GLN A 310 10.32 10.61 7.00
C GLN A 310 10.25 9.63 5.82
N VAL A 311 10.77 10.04 4.67
CA VAL A 311 10.77 9.27 3.41
C VAL A 311 12.19 9.15 2.89
N ASN A 312 12.69 7.93 2.70
CA ASN A 312 14.01 7.72 2.14
C ASN A 312 14.01 7.84 0.61
N GLN A 313 15.09 8.41 0.07
CA GLN A 313 15.28 8.64 -1.36
C GLN A 313 15.92 7.42 -2.02
N LEU A 314 15.62 7.22 -3.30
CA LEU A 314 16.33 6.24 -4.11
C LEU A 314 17.66 6.82 -4.60
N SER A 315 18.74 6.11 -4.30
CA SER A 315 20.08 6.39 -4.84
C SER A 315 20.14 6.06 -6.33
N THR A 316 19.61 4.90 -6.70
CA THR A 316 19.45 4.50 -8.11
C THR A 316 18.08 3.91 -8.32
N ARG A 317 17.57 3.97 -9.56
CA ARG A 317 16.24 3.47 -9.87
C ARG A 317 16.08 3.12 -11.35
N MET A 318 15.16 2.23 -11.65
CA MET A 318 14.67 2.05 -13.01
C MET A 318 13.90 3.30 -13.47
N LEU A 319 13.87 3.56 -14.76
CA LEU A 319 13.34 4.80 -15.32
C LEU A 319 11.86 5.05 -14.96
N ASP A 320 11.07 3.98 -14.84
CA ASP A 320 9.65 4.02 -14.47
C ASP A 320 9.37 3.86 -12.96
N SER A 321 10.42 3.88 -12.13
CA SER A 321 10.29 3.85 -10.68
C SER A 321 9.96 5.21 -10.10
N ALA A 322 9.23 5.24 -9.01
CA ALA A 322 9.14 6.41 -8.12
C ALA A 322 10.54 6.91 -7.73
N VAL A 323 10.65 8.22 -7.45
CA VAL A 323 11.91 8.86 -7.04
C VAL A 323 12.26 8.55 -5.57
N ASN A 324 11.23 8.33 -4.75
CA ASN A 324 11.36 8.09 -3.31
C ASN A 324 10.56 6.86 -2.91
N ASN A 325 10.97 6.19 -1.84
CA ASN A 325 10.19 5.16 -1.16
C ASN A 325 9.10 5.83 -0.30
N VAL A 326 8.09 6.40 -0.94
CA VAL A 326 7.05 7.24 -0.28
C VAL A 326 6.30 6.51 0.81
N GLY A 327 6.18 5.19 0.70
CA GLY A 327 5.55 4.33 1.71
C GLY A 327 6.47 3.98 2.86
N THR A 328 7.77 4.24 2.78
CA THR A 328 8.80 3.79 3.74
C THR A 328 8.72 2.28 4.05
N TYR A 329 8.19 1.51 3.07
CA TYR A 329 7.97 0.08 3.23
C TYR A 329 9.28 -0.67 3.49
N GLY A 330 9.25 -1.58 4.45
CA GLY A 330 10.40 -2.37 4.86
C GLY A 330 11.38 -1.63 5.78
N VAL A 331 11.19 -0.33 6.03
CA VAL A 331 12.00 0.45 6.96
C VAL A 331 11.56 0.17 8.39
N ARG A 332 12.51 -0.07 9.29
CA ARG A 332 12.29 -0.14 10.72
C ARG A 332 12.34 1.26 11.32
N PHE A 333 11.29 1.65 12.00
CA PHE A 333 11.23 2.86 12.82
C PHE A 333 11.42 2.48 14.28
N ASP A 334 12.44 3.05 14.93
CA ASP A 334 12.65 3.00 16.37
C ASP A 334 12.53 4.41 16.94
N VAL A 335 11.51 4.65 17.75
CA VAL A 335 11.18 5.95 18.32
C VAL A 335 11.28 5.86 19.84
N ASP A 336 12.26 6.55 20.43
CA ASP A 336 12.45 6.63 21.86
C ASP A 336 11.75 7.87 22.42
N LEU A 337 10.74 7.65 23.24
CA LEU A 337 10.00 8.68 23.95
C LEU A 337 10.48 8.73 25.40
N ASN A 338 11.14 9.83 25.79
CA ASN A 338 11.57 10.10 27.16
C ASN A 338 10.57 11.05 27.81
N LEU A 339 9.64 10.49 28.60
CA LEU A 339 8.46 11.18 29.10
C LEU A 339 8.64 11.59 30.56
N ALA A 340 8.48 12.90 30.85
CA ALA A 340 8.22 13.39 32.18
C ALA A 340 6.69 13.49 32.38
N GLY A 341 6.21 13.17 33.59
CA GLY A 341 4.79 13.18 33.91
C GLY A 341 4.42 12.13 34.95
N GLN A 342 3.16 12.08 35.32
CA GLN A 342 2.64 11.08 36.27
C GLN A 342 1.22 10.64 35.93
N GLY A 343 0.85 9.44 36.38
CA GLY A 343 -0.50 8.88 36.24
C GLY A 343 -0.74 8.14 34.94
N ALA A 344 -2.00 7.79 34.71
CA ALA A 344 -2.42 6.92 33.63
C ALA A 344 -2.50 7.67 32.28
N HIS A 345 -1.78 7.17 31.30
CA HIS A 345 -1.76 7.66 29.91
C HIS A 345 -1.93 6.50 28.94
N GLU A 346 -2.24 6.81 27.71
CA GLU A 346 -2.33 5.84 26.62
C GLU A 346 -1.35 6.22 25.50
N LEU A 347 -0.66 5.21 24.95
CA LEU A 347 0.07 5.30 23.70
C LEU A 347 -0.91 5.01 22.56
N VAL A 348 -1.10 5.96 21.66
CA VAL A 348 -2.16 5.93 20.64
C VAL A 348 -1.55 6.03 19.25
N LEU A 349 -1.97 5.14 18.33
CA LEU A 349 -1.72 5.27 16.90
C LEU A 349 -2.97 5.80 16.21
N SER A 350 -2.80 6.81 15.35
CA SER A 350 -3.90 7.44 14.62
C SER A 350 -3.56 7.62 13.15
N HIS A 351 -4.61 7.68 12.30
CA HIS A 351 -4.48 8.06 10.91
C HIS A 351 -5.56 9.08 10.54
N PRO A 352 -5.23 10.18 9.83
CA PRO A 352 -6.21 11.19 9.43
C PRO A 352 -7.24 10.64 8.45
N VAL A 353 -8.43 11.24 8.43
CA VAL A 353 -9.43 11.01 7.37
C VAL A 353 -9.02 11.84 6.16
N ALA A 354 -8.94 11.23 4.99
CA ALA A 354 -8.82 11.99 3.75
C ALA A 354 -10.16 12.70 3.47
N SER A 355 -10.12 14.03 3.35
CA SER A 355 -11.29 14.84 3.01
C SER A 355 -12.01 14.33 1.76
N GLY A 356 -13.33 14.12 1.83
CA GLY A 356 -14.16 13.69 0.69
C GLY A 356 -13.99 12.24 0.21
N ARG A 357 -13.26 11.40 0.96
CA ARG A 357 -13.07 9.96 0.62
C ARG A 357 -13.73 9.06 1.66
N SER A 358 -14.18 7.87 1.21
CA SER A 358 -14.60 6.80 2.12
C SER A 358 -13.42 6.30 2.95
N GLN A 359 -13.70 5.77 4.15
CA GLN A 359 -12.69 5.13 4.99
C GLN A 359 -12.02 3.96 4.25
N PHE A 360 -10.69 3.86 4.36
CA PHE A 360 -9.89 2.77 3.84
C PHE A 360 -9.03 2.16 4.96
N THR A 361 -8.49 0.98 4.73
CA THR A 361 -7.52 0.38 5.67
C THR A 361 -6.23 1.19 5.62
N ALA A 362 -5.92 1.87 6.72
CA ALA A 362 -4.76 2.75 6.84
C ALA A 362 -3.52 2.01 7.33
N PHE A 363 -3.68 1.04 8.25
CA PHE A 363 -2.58 0.27 8.80
C PHE A 363 -3.01 -1.18 9.05
N ARG A 364 -2.15 -2.11 8.69
CA ARG A 364 -2.20 -3.52 9.07
C ARG A 364 -0.77 -3.97 9.32
N GLY A 365 -0.40 -3.99 10.58
CA GLY A 365 0.97 -4.26 10.95
C GLY A 365 1.10 -4.51 12.44
N SER A 366 2.32 -4.84 12.86
CA SER A 366 2.65 -5.15 14.23
C SER A 366 3.66 -4.15 14.78
N ILE A 367 3.50 -3.81 16.04
CA ILE A 367 4.28 -2.79 16.74
C ILE A 367 4.85 -3.43 18.01
N GLY A 368 6.16 -3.28 18.21
CA GLY A 368 6.85 -3.58 19.45
C GLY A 368 6.88 -2.36 20.35
N ILE A 369 6.56 -2.53 21.62
CA ILE A 369 6.52 -1.45 22.61
C ILE A 369 7.31 -1.90 23.83
N LYS A 370 8.35 -1.15 24.19
CA LYS A 370 9.17 -1.38 25.38
C LYS A 370 8.92 -0.27 26.39
N THR A 371 8.60 -0.63 27.61
CA THR A 371 8.41 0.27 28.75
C THR A 371 9.23 -0.23 29.95
N ASP A 372 9.14 0.44 31.08
CA ASP A 372 9.68 -0.04 32.36
C ASP A 372 9.05 -1.38 32.83
N LYS A 373 7.83 -1.70 32.35
CA LYS A 373 7.12 -2.97 32.62
C LYS A 373 7.56 -4.13 31.73
N GLY A 374 8.42 -3.88 30.72
CA GLY A 374 8.93 -4.88 29.79
C GLY A 374 8.60 -4.60 28.34
N TYR A 375 8.76 -5.63 27.50
CA TYR A 375 8.49 -5.58 26.06
C TYR A 375 7.19 -6.31 25.73
N GLN A 376 6.36 -5.69 24.91
CA GLN A 376 5.15 -6.31 24.36
C GLN A 376 5.03 -6.05 22.86
N GLU A 377 4.32 -6.90 22.17
CA GLU A 377 4.00 -6.74 20.74
C GLU A 377 2.49 -6.77 20.55
N VAL A 378 2.02 -5.86 19.71
CA VAL A 378 0.60 -5.78 19.33
C VAL A 378 0.45 -5.76 17.81
N HIS A 379 -0.57 -6.47 17.32
CA HIS A 379 -1.06 -6.29 15.95
C HIS A 379 -2.11 -5.19 15.93
N VAL A 380 -2.00 -4.29 14.97
CA VAL A 380 -2.91 -3.16 14.77
C VAL A 380 -3.55 -3.25 13.40
N GLY A 381 -4.87 -3.38 13.37
CA GLY A 381 -5.67 -3.20 12.16
C GLY A 381 -6.49 -1.91 12.27
N MET A 382 -6.20 -0.90 11.44
CA MET A 382 -6.77 0.44 11.57
C MET A 382 -7.32 0.95 10.24
N ARG A 383 -8.46 1.61 10.30
CA ARG A 383 -8.99 2.41 9.18
C ARG A 383 -8.59 3.87 9.31
N SER A 384 -8.61 4.58 8.18
CA SER A 384 -8.44 6.04 8.20
C SER A 384 -9.50 6.69 9.09
N GLY A 385 -9.10 7.72 9.84
CA GLY A 385 -9.95 8.43 10.80
C GLY A 385 -10.04 7.77 12.17
N GLN A 386 -9.38 6.65 12.40
CA GLN A 386 -9.34 6.00 13.70
C GLN A 386 -8.13 6.42 14.54
N SER A 387 -8.33 6.42 15.86
CA SER A 387 -7.31 6.55 16.89
C SER A 387 -7.44 5.35 17.82
N LEU A 388 -6.39 4.53 17.90
CA LEU A 388 -6.39 3.26 18.63
C LEU A 388 -5.31 3.29 19.72
N SER A 389 -5.70 2.99 20.97
CA SER A 389 -4.74 2.73 22.04
C SER A 389 -3.96 1.45 21.74
N ILE A 390 -2.63 1.54 21.74
CA ILE A 390 -1.73 0.43 21.48
C ILE A 390 -0.99 -0.04 22.73
N ALA A 391 -0.94 0.80 23.78
CA ALA A 391 -0.45 0.43 25.11
C ALA A 391 -0.97 1.40 26.18
N ASP A 392 -1.16 0.87 27.39
CA ASP A 392 -1.39 1.65 28.59
C ASP A 392 -0.03 2.00 29.24
N LEU A 393 0.12 3.27 29.61
CA LEU A 393 1.30 3.81 30.26
C LEU A 393 0.91 4.31 31.68
N ASP A 394 1.65 3.86 32.68
CA ASP A 394 1.52 4.32 34.06
C ASP A 394 2.78 5.07 34.46
N LEU A 395 2.76 6.38 34.26
CA LEU A 395 3.94 7.23 34.39
C LEU A 395 4.19 7.56 35.86
N LYS A 396 5.48 7.50 36.24
CA LYS A 396 5.94 7.77 37.62
C LYS A 396 6.45 9.20 37.70
N GLY A 397 5.84 9.98 38.60
CA GLY A 397 6.26 11.36 38.86
C GLY A 397 7.70 11.47 39.33
N GLY A 398 8.37 12.57 38.96
CA GLY A 398 9.75 12.84 39.37
C GLY A 398 10.81 11.95 38.68
N LYS A 399 10.44 11.13 37.71
CA LYS A 399 11.33 10.25 36.93
C LYS A 399 11.11 10.40 35.45
N ASN A 400 12.15 10.07 34.67
CA ASN A 400 12.00 9.83 33.24
C ASN A 400 11.33 8.47 33.02
N ASN A 401 10.30 8.42 32.19
CA ASN A 401 9.58 7.21 31.82
C ASN A 401 9.91 6.88 30.34
N PRO A 402 10.92 6.04 30.08
CA PRO A 402 11.30 5.69 28.72
C PRO A 402 10.28 4.75 28.09
N VAL A 403 9.85 5.07 26.86
CA VAL A 403 8.99 4.23 26.03
C VAL A 403 9.64 4.15 24.65
N THR A 404 10.01 2.94 24.19
CA THR A 404 10.49 2.71 22.82
C THR A 404 9.38 2.10 22.01
N VAL A 405 9.09 2.68 20.86
CA VAL A 405 8.14 2.17 19.87
C VAL A 405 8.90 1.73 18.64
N SER A 406 8.78 0.45 18.30
CA SER A 406 9.45 -0.17 17.14
C SER A 406 8.42 -0.70 16.15
N VAL A 407 8.55 -0.35 14.88
CA VAL A 407 7.70 -0.87 13.80
C VAL A 407 8.51 -1.06 12.53
N VAL A 408 8.42 -2.23 11.91
CA VAL A 408 8.85 -2.40 10.51
C VAL A 408 7.65 -2.07 9.64
N TYR A 409 7.76 -1.02 8.82
CA TYR A 409 6.59 -0.49 8.13
C TYR A 409 6.10 -1.45 7.05
N PRO A 410 4.90 -2.03 7.21
CA PRO A 410 4.45 -3.12 6.35
C PRO A 410 3.94 -2.61 5.00
N ALA A 411 4.05 -3.42 3.96
CA ALA A 411 3.62 -3.08 2.61
C ALA A 411 2.10 -2.81 2.47
N ASP A 412 1.30 -3.23 3.45
CA ASP A 412 -0.16 -3.04 3.49
C ASP A 412 -0.58 -1.79 4.30
N ALA A 413 0.34 -0.85 4.55
CA ALA A 413 0.05 0.39 5.27
C ALA A 413 0.06 1.60 4.33
N THR A 414 -0.72 2.62 4.69
CA THR A 414 -0.71 3.93 4.05
C THR A 414 0.08 4.90 4.94
N PRO A 415 1.12 5.59 4.44
CA PRO A 415 1.97 6.44 5.26
C PRO A 415 1.24 7.65 5.85
N GLY A 416 1.84 8.28 6.86
CA GLY A 416 1.30 9.48 7.50
C GLY A 416 0.44 9.17 8.72
N HIS A 417 1.01 8.42 9.67
CA HIS A 417 0.40 8.15 10.97
C HIS A 417 0.80 9.22 12.00
N LEU A 418 0.01 9.31 13.07
CA LEU A 418 0.34 10.08 14.25
C LEU A 418 0.49 9.13 15.43
N LEU A 419 1.64 9.17 16.08
CA LEU A 419 1.88 8.52 17.36
C LEU A 419 1.67 9.56 18.47
N SER A 420 0.89 9.20 19.51
CA SER A 420 0.52 10.14 20.57
C SER A 420 0.63 9.50 21.94
N VAL A 421 0.97 10.32 22.93
CA VAL A 421 0.84 9.97 24.36
C VAL A 421 -0.16 10.93 24.97
N VAL A 422 -1.28 10.40 25.45
CA VAL A 422 -2.42 11.18 25.91
C VAL A 422 -2.95 10.68 27.26
N PRO A 423 -3.53 11.54 28.11
CA PRO A 423 -4.25 11.08 29.29
C PRO A 423 -5.40 10.14 28.92
N VAL A 424 -5.64 9.11 29.72
CA VAL A 424 -6.73 8.12 29.51
C VAL A 424 -8.09 8.80 29.26
N THR A 425 -8.38 9.88 29.96
CA THR A 425 -9.62 10.65 29.83
C THR A 425 -9.81 11.28 28.46
N GLN A 426 -8.73 11.70 27.78
CA GLN A 426 -8.79 12.35 26.46
C GLN A 426 -9.26 11.39 25.37
N LEU A 427 -8.74 10.16 25.34
CA LEU A 427 -9.18 9.17 24.35
C LEU A 427 -10.62 8.67 24.64
N ALA A 428 -11.00 8.54 25.92
CA ALA A 428 -12.36 8.19 26.30
C ALA A 428 -13.37 9.23 25.80
N MET A 429 -13.10 10.51 26.00
CA MET A 429 -13.93 11.60 25.49
C MET A 429 -14.05 11.59 23.96
N LEU A 430 -12.94 11.32 23.25
CA LEU A 430 -12.95 11.22 21.80
C LEU A 430 -13.86 10.07 21.33
N ARG A 431 -13.74 8.89 21.92
CA ARG A 431 -14.58 7.72 21.59
C ARG A 431 -16.07 8.01 21.84
N GLN A 432 -16.40 8.64 22.94
CA GLN A 432 -17.78 9.04 23.24
C GLN A 432 -18.33 10.00 22.19
N LYS A 433 -17.55 11.02 21.81
CA LYS A 433 -17.94 11.96 20.75
C LYS A 433 -18.14 11.28 19.41
N GLU A 434 -17.26 10.35 19.02
CA GLU A 434 -17.39 9.58 17.78
C GLU A 434 -18.67 8.73 17.78
N GLN A 435 -18.99 8.06 18.89
CA GLN A 435 -20.22 7.27 19.04
C GLN A 435 -21.48 8.15 18.90
N MET A 436 -21.48 9.33 19.53
CA MET A 436 -22.59 10.28 19.41
C MET A 436 -22.79 10.76 17.96
N LEU A 437 -21.68 11.08 17.25
CA LEU A 437 -21.73 11.50 15.85
C LEU A 437 -22.21 10.37 14.93
N GLU A 438 -21.80 9.14 15.19
CA GLU A 438 -22.25 7.98 14.42
C GLU A 438 -23.75 7.70 14.64
N ALA A 439 -24.21 7.76 15.88
CA ALA A 439 -25.63 7.63 16.21
C ALA A 439 -26.48 8.72 15.53
N ALA A 440 -26.01 9.97 15.54
CA ALA A 440 -26.69 11.07 14.84
C ALA A 440 -26.73 10.86 13.32
N ARG A 441 -25.65 10.38 12.71
CA ARG A 441 -25.61 10.03 11.26
C ARG A 441 -26.59 8.89 10.92
N ARG A 442 -26.67 7.86 11.75
CA ARG A 442 -27.61 6.75 11.57
C ARG A 442 -29.07 7.25 11.65
N ALA A 443 -29.38 8.06 12.67
CA ALA A 443 -30.70 8.65 12.83
C ALA A 443 -31.09 9.54 11.61
N GLN A 444 -30.16 10.35 11.10
CA GLN A 444 -30.39 11.14 9.88
C GLN A 444 -30.60 10.27 8.63
N ALA A 445 -29.84 9.18 8.47
CA ALA A 445 -30.00 8.25 7.35
C ALA A 445 -31.36 7.54 7.41
N GLU A 446 -31.81 7.11 8.60
CA GLU A 446 -33.12 6.52 8.82
C GLU A 446 -34.26 7.51 8.56
N ALA A 447 -34.10 8.75 9.01
CA ALA A 447 -35.10 9.83 8.75
C ALA A 447 -35.20 10.13 7.24
N LYS A 448 -34.06 10.14 6.51
CA LYS A 448 -34.07 10.25 5.05
C LYS A 448 -34.76 9.06 4.38
N ALA A 449 -34.46 7.83 4.82
CA ALA A 449 -35.07 6.63 4.27
C ALA A 449 -36.60 6.59 4.50
N ARG A 450 -37.08 7.09 5.64
CA ARG A 450 -38.53 7.22 5.93
C ARG A 450 -39.19 8.26 5.02
N LYS A 451 -38.51 9.36 4.69
CA LYS A 451 -39.06 10.40 3.78
C LYS A 451 -39.12 9.95 2.32
N VAL A 452 -38.32 8.95 1.90
CA VAL A 452 -38.28 8.44 0.52
C VAL A 452 -39.27 7.29 0.27
N LYS A 453 -39.91 6.71 1.30
CA LYS A 453 -40.99 5.77 1.06
C LYS A 453 -42.25 6.55 0.64
N PRO A 454 -42.68 6.47 -0.65
CA PRO A 454 -43.94 7.06 -1.05
C PRO A 454 -45.04 6.31 -0.27
N SER A 455 -45.92 7.08 0.34
CA SER A 455 -47.21 6.57 0.85
C SER A 455 -48.02 6.12 -0.35
N VAL A 456 -47.88 4.86 -0.73
CA VAL A 456 -48.85 4.22 -1.62
C VAL A 456 -50.06 3.91 -0.76
N ALA A 457 -51.00 4.82 -0.78
CA ALA A 457 -52.34 4.52 -0.28
C ALA A 457 -52.87 3.36 -1.12
N PRO A 458 -53.40 2.29 -0.51
CA PRO A 458 -54.02 1.22 -1.29
C PRO A 458 -55.24 1.78 -2.05
N PRO A 459 -55.44 1.47 -3.33
CA PRO A 459 -56.59 1.89 -4.06
C PRO A 459 -57.84 1.28 -3.37
N ALA A 460 -58.84 2.10 -3.10
CA ALA A 460 -60.14 1.68 -2.58
C ALA A 460 -60.78 0.75 -3.63
N VAL A 461 -60.78 -0.53 -3.36
CA VAL A 461 -61.48 -1.54 -4.20
C VAL A 461 -62.94 -1.51 -3.80
N ASN A 462 -63.79 -0.93 -4.66
CA ASN A 462 -65.26 -1.10 -4.61
C ASN A 462 -65.57 -2.59 -4.84
N ALA A 463 -65.85 -3.30 -3.77
CA ALA A 463 -66.29 -4.68 -3.85
C ALA A 463 -67.77 -4.75 -4.34
N LYS A 464 -67.97 -5.29 -5.56
CA LYS A 464 -69.25 -5.86 -5.96
C LYS A 464 -69.32 -7.30 -5.42
N PRO A 465 -70.47 -7.75 -4.92
CA PRO A 465 -70.61 -9.09 -4.37
C PRO A 465 -70.54 -10.13 -5.53
N VAL A 466 -69.69 -11.14 -5.38
CA VAL A 466 -69.59 -12.30 -6.26
C VAL A 466 -70.28 -13.48 -5.58
N PRO A 467 -71.06 -14.27 -6.31
CA PRO A 467 -71.83 -15.38 -5.74
C PRO A 467 -70.91 -16.60 -5.40
N GLU A 468 -71.38 -17.27 -4.36
CA GLU A 468 -70.78 -18.47 -3.75
C GLU A 468 -70.65 -19.61 -4.77
N VAL A 469 -69.40 -20.08 -4.97
CA VAL A 469 -69.13 -21.30 -5.77
C VAL A 469 -68.52 -22.37 -4.87
N ARG A 470 -69.15 -23.51 -4.93
CA ARG A 470 -68.93 -24.75 -4.19
C ARG A 470 -67.45 -25.24 -4.32
N THR A 471 -66.92 -25.67 -3.18
CA THR A 471 -65.67 -26.40 -3.04
C THR A 471 -65.57 -27.65 -3.86
N ALA A 472 -64.56 -27.78 -4.74
CA ALA A 472 -64.08 -29.00 -5.33
C ALA A 472 -62.71 -29.37 -4.83
N THR A 473 -62.51 -30.62 -4.49
CA THR A 473 -61.36 -31.29 -3.92
C THR A 473 -60.11 -31.14 -4.79
N PRO A 474 -58.89 -30.97 -4.25
CA PRO A 474 -57.68 -30.82 -5.06
C PRO A 474 -57.18 -32.16 -5.60
N VAL A 475 -57.04 -32.22 -6.94
CA VAL A 475 -56.34 -33.28 -7.66
C VAL A 475 -54.83 -32.92 -7.68
N ALA A 476 -53.99 -33.86 -7.25
CA ALA A 476 -52.55 -33.76 -7.25
C ALA A 476 -51.98 -33.56 -8.66
N ARG A 477 -51.12 -32.52 -8.82
CA ARG A 477 -50.35 -32.30 -10.05
C ARG A 477 -49.07 -33.13 -10.03
N PRO A 478 -48.69 -33.79 -11.14
CA PRO A 478 -47.39 -34.47 -11.25
C PRO A 478 -46.23 -33.47 -11.38
N ALA A 479 -45.06 -33.84 -10.85
CA ALA A 479 -43.82 -33.05 -10.86
C ALA A 479 -43.31 -32.81 -12.29
N PRO A 480 -42.72 -31.63 -12.57
CA PRO A 480 -42.15 -31.33 -13.88
C PRO A 480 -40.82 -32.08 -14.09
N GLN A 481 -40.71 -32.71 -15.27
CA GLN A 481 -39.48 -33.34 -15.75
C GLN A 481 -38.44 -32.30 -16.15
N PRO A 482 -37.10 -32.57 -16.02
CA PRO A 482 -36.05 -31.63 -16.38
C PRO A 482 -35.94 -31.47 -17.91
N VAL A 483 -36.01 -30.23 -18.36
CA VAL A 483 -35.80 -29.85 -19.76
C VAL A 483 -34.30 -29.93 -20.08
N ARG A 484 -33.97 -30.77 -21.06
CA ARG A 484 -32.63 -30.88 -21.64
C ARG A 484 -32.37 -29.69 -22.54
N ILE A 485 -31.50 -28.79 -22.13
CA ILE A 485 -31.06 -27.66 -22.97
C ILE A 485 -29.95 -28.16 -23.89
N THR A 486 -30.24 -28.23 -25.18
CA THR A 486 -29.25 -28.44 -26.24
C THR A 486 -28.59 -27.11 -26.57
N ALA A 487 -27.26 -27.11 -26.62
CA ALA A 487 -26.47 -25.95 -26.96
C ALA A 487 -26.64 -25.55 -28.44
N PRO A 488 -26.65 -24.25 -28.78
CA PRO A 488 -26.71 -23.80 -30.18
C PRO A 488 -25.39 -24.10 -30.92
N PRO A 489 -25.44 -24.32 -32.25
CA PRO A 489 -24.27 -24.60 -33.07
C PRO A 489 -23.34 -23.34 -33.19
N PRO A 490 -22.02 -23.53 -33.40
CA PRO A 490 -21.09 -22.43 -33.56
C PRO A 490 -21.32 -21.68 -34.89
N PRO A 491 -21.04 -20.35 -34.92
CA PRO A 491 -21.16 -19.56 -36.13
C PRO A 491 -20.06 -19.89 -37.15
N PRO A 492 -20.33 -19.71 -38.47
CA PRO A 492 -19.39 -20.05 -39.52
C PRO A 492 -18.18 -19.11 -39.55
N LEU A 493 -16.98 -19.67 -39.81
CA LEU A 493 -15.73 -18.96 -40.03
C LEU A 493 -15.80 -18.11 -41.31
N ILE A 494 -15.72 -16.78 -41.16
CA ILE A 494 -15.55 -15.85 -42.30
C ILE A 494 -14.07 -15.69 -42.55
N ALA A 495 -13.63 -16.02 -43.77
CA ALA A 495 -12.28 -15.86 -44.26
C ALA A 495 -11.90 -14.36 -44.41
N ALA A 496 -10.70 -13.99 -43.99
CA ALA A 496 -10.17 -12.65 -44.12
C ALA A 496 -9.78 -12.31 -45.57
N PRO A 497 -10.04 -11.10 -46.08
CA PRO A 497 -9.52 -10.64 -47.36
C PRO A 497 -8.08 -10.14 -47.26
N ARG A 498 -7.28 -10.48 -48.28
CA ARG A 498 -5.89 -10.05 -48.49
C ARG A 498 -5.83 -8.59 -48.98
N GLY A 499 -4.99 -7.87 -48.38
CA GLY A 499 -4.05 -6.82 -48.74
C GLY A 499 -4.43 -5.73 -49.77
N GLY A 500 -4.25 -4.46 -49.30
CA GLY A 500 -3.99 -3.29 -50.12
C GLY A 500 -3.40 -2.17 -49.27
N PRO A 501 -2.52 -1.32 -49.76
CA PRO A 501 -1.76 -0.35 -48.96
C PRO A 501 -2.63 0.80 -48.46
N SER A 502 -2.56 1.05 -47.15
CA SER A 502 -3.31 2.15 -46.51
C SER A 502 -2.47 3.41 -46.44
N VAL A 503 -3.01 4.47 -47.00
CA VAL A 503 -2.54 5.86 -46.90
C VAL A 503 -3.00 6.40 -45.55
N MET A 504 -2.06 6.97 -44.76
CA MET A 504 -2.36 7.63 -43.48
C MET A 504 -3.08 8.99 -43.70
N PRO A 505 -4.15 9.27 -42.97
CA PRO A 505 -4.66 10.63 -42.81
C PRO A 505 -4.00 11.38 -41.63
N PRO A 506 -4.02 12.72 -41.61
CA PRO A 506 -3.26 13.54 -40.67
C PRO A 506 -3.86 13.56 -39.27
N ALA A 507 -2.98 13.78 -38.30
CA ALA A 507 -3.24 13.81 -36.87
C ALA A 507 -4.34 14.82 -36.48
N MET A 508 -5.42 14.32 -35.89
CA MET A 508 -6.35 15.13 -35.11
C MET A 508 -5.88 15.19 -33.63
N ILE A 509 -5.69 16.42 -33.17
CA ILE A 509 -5.45 16.74 -31.75
C ILE A 509 -6.78 16.54 -31.01
N MET A 510 -6.80 15.54 -30.10
CA MET A 510 -7.93 15.33 -29.21
C MET A 510 -7.63 15.88 -27.80
N PRO A 511 -8.58 16.58 -27.13
CA PRO A 511 -8.35 17.14 -25.81
C PRO A 511 -8.59 16.12 -24.69
N SER A 512 -7.78 16.17 -23.70
CA SER A 512 -7.79 15.84 -22.22
C SER A 512 -8.82 14.88 -21.59
N ARG A 513 -9.50 13.98 -22.27
CA ARG A 513 -10.39 12.97 -21.66
C ARG A 513 -9.70 11.70 -21.14
N VAL A 514 -8.40 11.55 -21.31
CA VAL A 514 -7.66 10.33 -20.94
C VAL A 514 -7.40 10.24 -19.44
N ASN A 515 -7.35 11.38 -18.72
CA ASN A 515 -7.09 11.39 -17.27
C ASN A 515 -8.27 10.88 -16.42
N GLU A 516 -9.52 11.11 -16.84
CA GLU A 516 -10.69 10.59 -16.13
C GLU A 516 -10.79 9.06 -16.22
N SER A 517 -10.38 8.45 -17.33
CA SER A 517 -10.53 7.00 -17.55
C SER A 517 -9.57 6.15 -16.70
N LEU A 518 -8.36 6.62 -16.38
CA LEU A 518 -7.38 5.90 -15.56
C LEU A 518 -7.70 6.00 -14.07
N GLU A 519 -8.12 7.18 -13.62
CA GLU A 519 -8.60 7.36 -12.25
C GLU A 519 -9.90 6.57 -12.03
N GLN A 520 -10.76 6.53 -13.05
CA GLN A 520 -11.98 5.74 -13.04
C GLN A 520 -11.68 4.23 -12.99
N ARG A 521 -10.77 3.71 -13.82
CA ARG A 521 -10.33 2.31 -13.79
C ARG A 521 -9.65 1.93 -12.48
N TYR A 522 -8.89 2.84 -11.88
CA TYR A 522 -8.29 2.61 -10.57
C TYR A 522 -9.36 2.60 -9.46
N ARG A 523 -10.36 3.49 -9.52
CA ARG A 523 -11.52 3.47 -8.62
C ARG A 523 -12.35 2.21 -8.82
N ASP A 524 -12.54 1.77 -10.06
CA ASP A 524 -13.30 0.56 -10.38
C ASP A 524 -12.57 -0.71 -9.94
N ALA A 525 -11.24 -0.75 -10.06
CA ALA A 525 -10.43 -1.84 -9.54
C ALA A 525 -10.48 -1.92 -8.01
N ILE A 526 -10.43 -0.77 -7.31
CA ILE A 526 -10.60 -0.71 -5.85
C ILE A 526 -12.03 -1.11 -5.47
N ARG A 527 -13.04 -0.67 -6.21
CA ARG A 527 -14.44 -1.01 -5.97
C ARG A 527 -14.71 -2.50 -6.20
N ALA A 528 -14.19 -3.06 -7.28
CA ALA A 528 -14.25 -4.50 -7.57
C ALA A 528 -13.55 -5.33 -6.49
N GLN A 529 -12.43 -4.86 -5.94
CA GLN A 529 -11.75 -5.49 -4.81
C GLN A 529 -12.58 -5.41 -3.53
N GLN A 530 -13.25 -4.28 -3.29
CA GLN A 530 -14.14 -4.11 -2.13
C GLN A 530 -15.43 -4.93 -2.24
N GLU A 531 -16.03 -5.00 -3.43
CA GLU A 531 -17.20 -5.85 -3.68
C GLU A 531 -16.86 -7.33 -3.58
N TRP A 532 -15.71 -7.74 -4.09
CA TRP A 532 -15.23 -9.11 -3.93
C TRP A 532 -14.99 -9.46 -2.45
N LEU A 533 -14.42 -8.55 -1.67
CA LEU A 533 -14.29 -8.71 -0.21
C LEU A 533 -15.66 -8.80 0.48
N ARG A 534 -16.67 -8.01 0.06
CA ARG A 534 -18.03 -8.09 0.60
C ARG A 534 -18.70 -9.43 0.25
N ARG A 535 -18.54 -9.95 -0.97
CA ARG A 535 -19.08 -11.26 -1.38
C ARG A 535 -18.45 -12.44 -0.63
N LEU A 536 -17.19 -12.29 -0.19
CA LEU A 536 -16.55 -13.28 0.69
C LEU A 536 -17.05 -13.20 2.14
N GLN A 537 -17.57 -12.05 2.56
CA GLN A 537 -18.12 -11.84 3.92
C GLN A 537 -19.59 -12.24 4.06
N GLY A 538 -20.31 -12.43 2.96
CA GLY A 538 -21.73 -12.77 2.90
C GLY A 538 -22.01 -14.24 2.63
N ARG A 539 -21.04 -15.13 2.81
CA ARG A 539 -21.20 -16.58 2.72
C ARG A 539 -20.61 -17.29 3.92
#